data_7f723724dce0641cadce92733a6b4fa9
#
_entry.id   7f723724dce0641cadce92733a6b4fa9
#
_cell.length_a   1.000
_cell.length_b   1.000
_cell.length_c   1.000
_cell.angle_alpha   90.00
_cell.angle_beta   90.00
_cell.angle_gamma   90.00
#
_symmetry.space_group_name_H-M   'P 1'
#
loop_
_entity.id
_entity.type
_entity.pdbx_description
1 polymer ?
#
loop_
_entity_poly.entity_id
_entity_poly.type
_entity_poly.pdbx_seq_one_letter_code
_entity_poly.pdbx_strand_id
1 'polypeptide(L)'
;MNVATQAGWVNRLFPALTEASLRRYLSGQVASVLGSWTQNVTLNLLIYHLSGSAAILALLNFLLYGPQLIVAPVAGSRIGSANARRVTLCVLTTSLLLTGNLFTLSLLGLLGVKLILAHALAIGVSSAVETPARQVLLLTSLQDPAHTSNAVAMNTMVYNVGRMVGPTIAGFVYPTLGPRTSFAIYALALCFMAACVRSIRTATVDRPSRTESGLRDAVGYVLSDAFSARYLPILACIGLFAGSYQTLVPLLADQGFHDAARFTGVFFACAGAGSLSAAVLLSSAFGPRASRRLIAYAPWTAVGALAVLAATTDAAGSIPAFYALGFSLTFAATSTNATIQRQCPEHVRGGLVGMYGMAYNGTMPFGYLLVGSASEALGVRHTFAAMAAVLACGVVAVIAWQRFTGTRSGAQ
;
A
#
# COMPACT_ATOMS: atom_id res chain seq x y z
N MET A 1 -11.17 31.94 19.77
CA MET A 1 -12.00 30.83 19.24
C MET A 1 -11.90 29.67 20.25
N ASN A 2 -13.00 29.34 20.94
CA ASN A 2 -13.02 28.49 22.13
C ASN A 2 -12.62 27.02 21.83
N VAL A 3 -11.72 26.45 22.62
CA VAL A 3 -11.29 25.05 22.57
C VAL A 3 -12.48 24.07 22.68
N ALA A 4 -13.55 24.43 23.37
CA ALA A 4 -14.77 23.64 23.50
C ALA A 4 -15.57 23.51 22.19
N THR A 5 -15.54 24.52 21.32
CA THR A 5 -16.21 24.49 19.99
C THR A 5 -15.44 23.63 18.99
N GLN A 6 -14.10 23.55 19.10
CA GLN A 6 -13.29 22.69 18.24
C GLN A 6 -13.44 21.20 18.61
N ALA A 7 -13.55 20.87 19.90
CA ALA A 7 -13.81 19.49 20.34
C ALA A 7 -15.17 18.95 19.82
N GLY A 8 -16.18 19.79 19.75
CA GLY A 8 -17.51 19.41 19.21
C GLY A 8 -17.52 19.15 17.71
N TRP A 9 -16.71 19.86 16.92
CA TRP A 9 -16.60 19.67 15.47
C TRP A 9 -15.82 18.39 15.10
N VAL A 10 -14.68 18.15 15.77
CA VAL A 10 -13.89 16.93 15.59
C VAL A 10 -14.68 15.68 15.94
N ASN A 11 -15.42 15.70 17.06
CA ASN A 11 -16.26 14.57 17.48
C ASN A 11 -17.44 14.30 16.53
N ARG A 12 -17.92 15.30 15.81
CA ARG A 12 -18.95 15.11 14.77
C ARG A 12 -18.42 14.48 13.50
N LEU A 13 -17.20 14.85 13.07
CA LEU A 13 -16.58 14.29 11.87
C LEU A 13 -15.91 12.94 12.14
N PHE A 14 -15.37 12.76 13.32
CA PHE A 14 -14.63 11.56 13.72
C PHE A 14 -15.18 10.97 15.02
N PRO A 15 -16.43 10.50 15.02
CA PRO A 15 -17.07 9.99 16.24
C PRO A 15 -16.29 8.81 16.85
N ALA A 16 -15.60 8.01 16.08
CA ALA A 16 -14.77 6.92 16.58
C ALA A 16 -13.60 7.39 17.46
N LEU A 17 -13.15 8.66 17.35
CA LEU A 17 -12.10 9.20 18.24
C LEU A 17 -12.57 9.45 19.68
N THR A 18 -13.86 9.34 19.96
CA THR A 18 -14.36 9.36 21.35
C THR A 18 -13.88 8.15 22.14
N GLU A 19 -13.58 7.03 21.44
CA GLU A 19 -13.11 5.80 22.06
C GLU A 19 -11.63 5.83 22.41
N ALA A 20 -11.30 5.75 23.69
CA ALA A 20 -9.91 5.83 24.18
C ALA A 20 -9.00 4.72 23.62
N SER A 21 -9.52 3.51 23.43
CA SER A 21 -8.77 2.38 22.87
C SER A 21 -8.38 2.64 21.42
N LEU A 22 -9.32 3.18 20.61
CA LEU A 22 -9.04 3.53 19.22
C LEU A 22 -8.04 4.67 19.11
N ARG A 23 -8.15 5.72 19.93
CA ARG A 23 -7.15 6.81 19.94
C ARG A 23 -5.74 6.29 20.20
N ARG A 24 -5.58 5.40 21.20
CA ARG A 24 -4.28 4.77 21.50
C ARG A 24 -3.79 3.92 20.34
N TYR A 25 -4.67 3.15 19.71
CA TYR A 25 -4.33 2.37 18.53
C TYR A 25 -3.84 3.28 17.40
N LEU A 26 -4.61 4.30 17.03
CA LEU A 26 -4.31 5.19 15.91
C LEU A 26 -3.04 6.01 16.15
N SER A 27 -2.77 6.47 17.39
CA SER A 27 -1.52 7.20 17.70
C SER A 27 -0.29 6.31 17.50
N GLY A 28 -0.32 5.06 17.99
CA GLY A 28 0.73 4.09 17.73
C GLY A 28 0.84 3.74 16.24
N GLN A 29 -0.29 3.61 15.56
CA GLN A 29 -0.36 3.31 14.12
C GLN A 29 0.30 4.42 13.28
N VAL A 30 0.05 5.69 13.58
CA VAL A 30 0.70 6.84 12.90
C VAL A 30 2.22 6.73 13.01
N ALA A 31 2.75 6.56 14.23
CA ALA A 31 4.18 6.44 14.44
C ALA A 31 4.76 5.22 13.68
N SER A 32 4.11 4.06 13.81
CA SER A 32 4.57 2.82 13.19
C SER A 32 4.54 2.89 11.67
N VAL A 33 3.51 3.48 11.06
CA VAL A 33 3.40 3.60 9.60
C VAL A 33 4.44 4.58 9.05
N LEU A 34 4.64 5.74 9.70
CA LEU A 34 5.69 6.69 9.34
C LEU A 34 7.07 6.05 9.39
N GLY A 35 7.39 5.35 10.49
CA GLY A 35 8.66 4.66 10.66
C GLY A 35 8.87 3.55 9.63
N SER A 36 7.83 2.75 9.33
CA SER A 36 7.92 1.67 8.35
C SER A 36 8.18 2.17 6.93
N TRP A 37 7.53 3.26 6.51
CA TRP A 37 7.80 3.89 5.21
C TRP A 37 9.18 4.51 5.15
N THR A 38 9.63 5.15 6.26
CA THR A 38 11.00 5.67 6.37
C THR A 38 12.03 4.55 6.22
N GLN A 39 11.87 3.42 6.92
CA GLN A 39 12.75 2.27 6.79
C GLN A 39 12.71 1.65 5.39
N ASN A 40 11.52 1.52 4.80
CA ASN A 40 11.36 0.93 3.47
C ASN A 40 12.13 1.72 2.42
N VAL A 41 11.98 3.05 2.38
CA VAL A 41 12.72 3.91 1.44
C VAL A 41 14.22 3.88 1.73
N THR A 42 14.61 3.86 3.01
CA THR A 42 16.02 3.71 3.40
C THR A 42 16.63 2.40 2.89
N LEU A 43 15.91 1.27 2.99
CA LEU A 43 16.36 -0.01 2.45
C LEU A 43 16.50 0.03 0.92
N ASN A 44 15.57 0.67 0.22
CA ASN A 44 15.64 0.84 -1.24
C ASN A 44 16.86 1.69 -1.64
N LEU A 45 17.10 2.82 -0.98
CA LEU A 45 18.27 3.67 -1.23
C LEU A 45 19.58 2.97 -0.90
N LEU A 46 19.63 2.28 0.25
CA LEU A 46 20.82 1.59 0.71
C LEU A 46 21.22 0.42 -0.19
N ILE A 47 20.25 -0.42 -0.58
CA ILE A 47 20.53 -1.58 -1.46
C ILE A 47 20.97 -1.10 -2.84
N TYR A 48 20.35 -0.04 -3.36
CA TYR A 48 20.75 0.56 -4.63
C TYR A 48 22.15 1.16 -4.55
N HIS A 49 22.46 1.89 -3.49
CA HIS A 49 23.80 2.46 -3.25
C HIS A 49 24.89 1.38 -3.15
N LEU A 50 24.60 0.23 -2.51
CA LEU A 50 25.56 -0.87 -2.34
C LEU A 50 25.72 -1.75 -3.58
N SER A 51 24.69 -1.88 -4.40
CA SER A 51 24.69 -2.84 -5.53
C SER A 51 24.82 -2.20 -6.89
N GLY A 52 24.36 -0.96 -7.05
CA GLY A 52 24.20 -0.28 -8.36
C GLY A 52 23.21 -0.96 -9.30
N SER A 53 22.47 -2.02 -8.84
CA SER A 53 21.66 -2.89 -9.69
C SER A 53 20.16 -2.69 -9.45
N ALA A 54 19.44 -2.46 -10.55
CA ALA A 54 17.98 -2.41 -10.56
C ALA A 54 17.34 -3.77 -10.24
N ALA A 55 17.95 -4.87 -10.69
CA ALA A 55 17.43 -6.21 -10.41
C ALA A 55 17.58 -6.58 -8.93
N ILE A 56 18.67 -6.19 -8.26
CA ILE A 56 18.83 -6.40 -6.82
C ILE A 56 17.83 -5.56 -6.03
N LEU A 57 17.57 -4.33 -6.46
CA LEU A 57 16.52 -3.48 -5.88
C LEU A 57 15.13 -4.08 -6.08
N ALA A 58 14.86 -4.64 -7.26
CA ALA A 58 13.62 -5.35 -7.55
C ALA A 58 13.46 -6.60 -6.67
N LEU A 59 14.52 -7.35 -6.48
CA LEU A 59 14.55 -8.52 -5.59
C LEU A 59 14.26 -8.11 -4.13
N LEU A 60 14.83 -6.99 -3.66
CA LEU A 60 14.50 -6.43 -2.34
C LEU A 60 12.99 -6.22 -2.20
N ASN A 61 12.37 -5.53 -3.16
CA ASN A 61 10.93 -5.25 -3.11
C ASN A 61 10.08 -6.52 -3.24
N PHE A 62 10.51 -7.48 -4.07
CA PHE A 62 9.87 -8.79 -4.14
C PHE A 62 9.92 -9.53 -2.79
N LEU A 63 11.05 -9.52 -2.09
CA LEU A 63 11.20 -10.16 -0.78
C LEU A 63 10.42 -9.44 0.33
N LEU A 64 10.25 -8.12 0.25
CA LEU A 64 9.45 -7.34 1.19
C LEU A 64 7.94 -7.58 1.03
N TYR A 65 7.45 -7.76 -0.19
CA TYR A 65 6.00 -7.81 -0.47
C TYR A 65 5.50 -9.17 -0.95
N GLY A 66 6.35 -10.00 -1.56
CA GLY A 66 5.99 -11.32 -2.08
C GLY A 66 5.44 -12.28 -1.04
N PRO A 67 6.00 -12.37 0.18
CA PRO A 67 5.49 -13.24 1.22
C PRO A 67 4.01 -12.98 1.58
N GLN A 68 3.50 -11.77 1.37
CA GLN A 68 2.10 -11.43 1.63
C GLN A 68 1.11 -12.29 0.84
N LEU A 69 1.49 -12.76 -0.36
CA LEU A 69 0.62 -13.60 -1.19
C LEU A 69 0.27 -14.94 -0.53
N ILE A 70 1.24 -15.53 0.14
CA ILE A 70 1.09 -16.87 0.72
C ILE A 70 0.81 -16.78 2.22
N VAL A 71 1.56 -15.95 2.93
CA VAL A 71 1.52 -15.91 4.40
C VAL A 71 0.29 -15.16 4.91
N ALA A 72 -0.13 -14.05 4.23
CA ALA A 72 -1.24 -13.25 4.74
C ALA A 72 -2.61 -13.99 4.75
N PRO A 73 -2.98 -14.77 3.72
CA PRO A 73 -4.21 -15.57 3.76
C PRO A 73 -4.18 -16.63 4.88
N VAL A 74 -3.04 -17.33 5.04
CA VAL A 74 -2.86 -18.35 6.07
C VAL A 74 -2.89 -17.74 7.47
N ALA A 75 -2.22 -16.61 7.68
CA ALA A 75 -2.27 -15.89 8.94
C ALA A 75 -3.68 -15.36 9.23
N GLY A 76 -4.32 -14.76 8.23
CA GLY A 76 -5.67 -14.19 8.35
C GLY A 76 -6.73 -15.22 8.72
N SER A 77 -6.60 -16.49 8.31
CA SER A 77 -7.52 -17.56 8.70
C SER A 77 -7.37 -18.00 10.15
N ARG A 78 -6.19 -17.77 10.75
CA ARG A 78 -5.89 -18.19 12.15
C ARG A 78 -6.00 -17.06 13.17
N ILE A 79 -6.11 -15.80 12.72
CA ILE A 79 -6.16 -14.64 13.60
C ILE A 79 -7.61 -14.23 13.83
N GLY A 80 -8.05 -14.38 15.08
CA GLY A 80 -9.38 -13.97 15.55
C GLY A 80 -9.29 -12.91 16.65
N SER A 81 -10.45 -12.48 17.17
CA SER A 81 -10.57 -11.50 18.25
C SER A 81 -9.79 -11.90 19.52
N ALA A 82 -9.77 -13.18 19.85
CA ALA A 82 -9.12 -13.70 21.05
C ALA A 82 -7.59 -13.62 21.02
N ASN A 83 -6.96 -13.72 19.84
CA ASN A 83 -5.51 -13.79 19.70
C ASN A 83 -4.87 -12.59 19.01
N ALA A 84 -5.67 -11.71 18.36
CA ALA A 84 -5.16 -10.59 17.55
C ALA A 84 -4.17 -9.70 18.31
N ARG A 85 -4.44 -9.36 19.56
CA ARG A 85 -3.54 -8.56 20.39
C ARG A 85 -2.21 -9.26 20.65
N ARG A 86 -2.24 -10.56 20.99
CA ARG A 86 -1.02 -11.35 21.23
C ARG A 86 -0.20 -11.47 19.96
N VAL A 87 -0.83 -11.81 18.84
CA VAL A 87 -0.16 -11.93 17.55
C VAL A 87 0.45 -10.58 17.14
N THR A 88 -0.29 -9.47 17.26
CA THR A 88 0.24 -8.13 16.98
C THR A 88 1.48 -7.83 17.83
N LEU A 89 1.46 -8.10 19.13
CA LEU A 89 2.63 -7.88 19.99
C LEU A 89 3.82 -8.77 19.61
N CYS A 90 3.59 -10.04 19.27
CA CYS A 90 4.65 -10.93 18.78
C CYS A 90 5.28 -10.38 17.49
N VAL A 91 4.46 -9.97 16.52
CA VAL A 91 4.96 -9.41 15.26
C VAL A 91 5.71 -8.09 15.48
N LEU A 92 5.19 -7.19 16.32
CA LEU A 92 5.90 -5.95 16.68
C LEU A 92 7.26 -6.22 17.32
N THR A 93 7.35 -7.25 18.18
CA THR A 93 8.62 -7.67 18.79
C THR A 93 9.57 -8.23 17.73
N THR A 94 9.10 -9.08 16.82
CA THR A 94 9.90 -9.59 15.71
C THR A 94 10.40 -8.46 14.82
N SER A 95 9.53 -7.53 14.44
CA SER A 95 9.89 -6.34 13.64
C SER A 95 10.91 -5.45 14.37
N LEU A 96 10.77 -5.29 15.68
CA LEU A 96 11.73 -4.54 16.51
C LEU A 96 13.10 -5.22 16.54
N LEU A 97 13.15 -6.55 16.68
CA LEU A 97 14.40 -7.30 16.65
C LEU A 97 15.09 -7.21 15.29
N LEU A 98 14.34 -7.35 14.19
CA LEU A 98 14.86 -7.22 12.82
C LEU A 98 15.39 -5.80 12.56
N THR A 99 14.62 -4.77 12.92
CA THR A 99 15.03 -3.37 12.78
C THR A 99 16.21 -3.02 13.67
N GLY A 100 16.22 -3.52 14.91
CA GLY A 100 17.33 -3.33 15.85
C GLY A 100 18.61 -4.03 15.37
N ASN A 101 18.50 -5.20 14.74
CA ASN A 101 19.64 -5.87 14.11
C ASN A 101 20.18 -5.04 12.93
N LEU A 102 19.31 -4.53 12.04
CA LEU A 102 19.73 -3.61 10.97
C LEU A 102 20.40 -2.36 11.49
N PHE A 103 19.90 -1.80 12.59
CA PHE A 103 20.52 -0.64 13.27
C PHE A 103 21.93 -0.99 13.77
N THR A 104 22.08 -2.12 14.48
CA THR A 104 23.39 -2.58 15.01
C THR A 104 24.38 -2.88 13.89
N LEU A 105 23.95 -3.59 12.84
CA LEU A 105 24.80 -3.88 11.69
C LEU A 105 25.21 -2.61 10.93
N SER A 106 24.33 -1.60 10.90
CA SER A 106 24.65 -0.29 10.34
C SER A 106 25.70 0.45 11.15
N LEU A 107 25.62 0.37 12.48
CA LEU A 107 26.65 0.95 13.38
C LEU A 107 28.02 0.31 13.21
N LEU A 108 28.05 -1.00 13.01
CA LEU A 108 29.27 -1.78 12.85
C LEU A 108 29.85 -1.72 11.42
N GLY A 109 29.15 -1.08 10.47
CA GLY A 109 29.57 -1.05 9.06
C GLY A 109 29.49 -2.40 8.35
N LEU A 110 28.70 -3.35 8.88
CA LEU A 110 28.60 -4.73 8.39
C LEU A 110 27.42 -4.95 7.44
N LEU A 111 26.70 -3.90 7.03
CA LEU A 111 25.58 -4.01 6.10
C LEU A 111 26.10 -4.36 4.69
N GLY A 112 25.70 -5.53 4.22
CA GLY A 112 25.96 -6.00 2.85
C GLY A 112 24.69 -6.43 2.13
N VAL A 113 24.74 -6.50 0.80
CA VAL A 113 23.60 -6.82 -0.07
C VAL A 113 22.88 -8.10 0.37
N LYS A 114 23.61 -9.21 0.58
CA LYS A 114 23.02 -10.50 0.98
C LYS A 114 22.29 -10.42 2.32
N LEU A 115 22.86 -9.68 3.26
CA LEU A 115 22.29 -9.53 4.61
C LEU A 115 21.02 -8.70 4.58
N ILE A 116 21.00 -7.62 3.79
CA ILE A 116 19.81 -6.78 3.60
C ILE A 116 18.68 -7.59 2.93
N LEU A 117 18.98 -8.41 1.92
CA LEU A 117 17.99 -9.27 1.27
C LEU A 117 17.41 -10.32 2.23
N ALA A 118 18.25 -10.92 3.09
CA ALA A 118 17.78 -11.85 4.12
C ALA A 118 16.84 -11.16 5.12
N HIS A 119 17.18 -9.93 5.56
CA HIS A 119 16.29 -9.12 6.41
C HIS A 119 15.00 -8.73 5.67
N ALA A 120 15.07 -8.38 4.40
CA ALA A 120 13.89 -8.05 3.59
C ALA A 120 12.89 -9.20 3.55
N LEU A 121 13.35 -10.43 3.36
CA LEU A 121 12.49 -11.63 3.42
C LEU A 121 11.85 -11.79 4.81
N ALA A 122 12.65 -11.68 5.87
CA ALA A 122 12.14 -11.79 7.24
C ALA A 122 11.13 -10.70 7.60
N ILE A 123 11.38 -9.46 7.16
CA ILE A 123 10.45 -8.33 7.30
C ILE A 123 9.18 -8.59 6.49
N GLY A 124 9.29 -9.08 5.26
CA GLY A 124 8.16 -9.41 4.40
C GLY A 124 7.25 -10.47 5.02
N VAL A 125 7.81 -11.55 5.58
CA VAL A 125 7.05 -12.59 6.30
C VAL A 125 6.39 -11.99 7.55
N SER A 126 7.11 -11.19 8.33
CA SER A 126 6.56 -10.51 9.51
C SER A 126 5.39 -9.60 9.16
N SER A 127 5.54 -8.75 8.13
CA SER A 127 4.51 -7.83 7.63
C SER A 127 3.28 -8.56 7.11
N ALA A 128 3.46 -9.74 6.51
CA ALA A 128 2.36 -10.55 6.01
C ALA A 128 1.44 -11.07 7.14
N VAL A 129 1.99 -11.33 8.33
CA VAL A 129 1.21 -11.68 9.53
C VAL A 129 0.66 -10.41 10.21
N GLU A 130 1.42 -9.34 10.18
CA GLU A 130 1.08 -8.07 10.83
C GLU A 130 -0.21 -7.45 10.26
N THR A 131 -0.36 -7.46 8.94
CA THR A 131 -1.50 -6.83 8.24
C THR A 131 -2.85 -7.34 8.73
N PRO A 132 -3.15 -8.66 8.70
CA PRO A 132 -4.43 -9.17 9.21
C PRO A 132 -4.55 -9.02 10.74
N ALA A 133 -3.46 -9.15 11.50
CA ALA A 133 -3.49 -9.00 12.95
C ALA A 133 -3.91 -7.58 13.38
N ARG A 134 -3.30 -6.55 12.76
CA ARG A 134 -3.65 -5.14 13.02
C ARG A 134 -5.08 -4.81 12.57
N GLN A 135 -5.56 -5.40 11.49
CA GLN A 135 -6.92 -5.17 11.02
C GLN A 135 -7.96 -5.74 11.99
N VAL A 136 -7.73 -6.95 12.51
CA VAL A 136 -8.58 -7.54 13.56
C VAL A 136 -8.47 -6.72 14.84
N LEU A 137 -7.25 -6.32 15.26
CA LEU A 137 -7.04 -5.52 16.47
C LEU A 137 -7.74 -4.16 16.39
N LEU A 138 -7.70 -3.47 15.24
CA LEU A 138 -8.42 -2.23 15.01
C LEU A 138 -9.92 -2.40 15.34
N LEU A 139 -10.52 -3.44 14.78
CA LEU A 139 -11.96 -3.71 14.95
C LEU A 139 -12.33 -4.16 16.36
N THR A 140 -11.45 -4.89 17.03
CA THR A 140 -11.67 -5.32 18.43
C THR A 140 -11.31 -4.23 19.45
N SER A 141 -10.68 -3.14 19.03
CA SER A 141 -10.44 -1.97 19.87
C SER A 141 -11.67 -1.06 20.01
N LEU A 142 -12.70 -1.29 19.18
CA LEU A 142 -13.96 -0.56 19.20
C LEU A 142 -14.92 -1.20 20.23
N GLN A 143 -15.61 -0.37 20.99
CA GLN A 143 -16.69 -0.76 21.89
C GLN A 143 -18.05 -0.69 21.18
N ASP A 144 -18.23 0.32 20.31
CA ASP A 144 -19.44 0.51 19.53
C ASP A 144 -19.23 0.10 18.07
N PRO A 145 -19.93 -0.93 17.57
CA PRO A 145 -19.87 -1.34 16.16
C PRO A 145 -20.27 -0.23 15.16
N ALA A 146 -21.07 0.75 15.56
CA ALA A 146 -21.45 1.86 14.72
C ALA A 146 -20.25 2.72 14.25
N HIS A 147 -19.15 2.72 15.02
CA HIS A 147 -17.93 3.44 14.70
C HIS A 147 -17.00 2.69 13.73
N THR A 148 -17.31 1.45 13.34
CA THR A 148 -16.43 0.59 12.51
C THR A 148 -16.03 1.26 11.20
N SER A 149 -16.98 1.81 10.45
CA SER A 149 -16.70 2.46 9.17
C SER A 149 -15.78 3.67 9.32
N ASN A 150 -16.01 4.47 10.36
CA ASN A 150 -15.18 5.65 10.65
C ASN A 150 -13.75 5.26 11.08
N ALA A 151 -13.60 4.24 11.93
CA ALA A 151 -12.30 3.73 12.36
C ALA A 151 -11.47 3.18 11.19
N VAL A 152 -12.09 2.41 10.29
CA VAL A 152 -11.44 1.89 9.06
C VAL A 152 -11.03 3.04 8.14
N ALA A 153 -11.88 4.05 7.96
CA ALA A 153 -11.54 5.22 7.15
C ALA A 153 -10.35 5.99 7.73
N MET A 154 -10.32 6.20 9.05
CA MET A 154 -9.19 6.85 9.73
C MET A 154 -7.89 6.04 9.62
N ASN A 155 -7.96 4.73 9.78
CA ASN A 155 -6.79 3.85 9.60
C ASN A 155 -6.25 3.94 8.16
N THR A 156 -7.12 3.96 7.17
CA THR A 156 -6.75 4.16 5.77
C THR A 156 -6.08 5.52 5.54
N MET A 157 -6.60 6.58 6.18
CA MET A 157 -5.99 7.91 6.13
C MET A 157 -4.57 7.91 6.72
N VAL A 158 -4.35 7.23 7.85
CA VAL A 158 -3.02 7.06 8.45
C VAL A 158 -2.03 6.41 7.48
N TYR A 159 -2.43 5.35 6.77
CA TYR A 159 -1.59 4.72 5.75
C TYR A 159 -1.26 5.67 4.59
N ASN A 160 -2.23 6.45 4.10
CA ASN A 160 -1.99 7.40 3.00
C ASN A 160 -1.06 8.54 3.43
N VAL A 161 -1.26 9.09 4.63
CA VAL A 161 -0.36 10.12 5.20
C VAL A 161 1.05 9.53 5.39
N GLY A 162 1.16 8.31 5.89
CA GLY A 162 2.45 7.65 6.06
C GLY A 162 3.19 7.44 4.74
N ARG A 163 2.47 7.06 3.68
CA ARG A 163 3.03 6.91 2.32
C ARG A 163 3.55 8.24 1.75
N MET A 164 2.96 9.36 2.13
CA MET A 164 3.40 10.69 1.72
C MET A 164 4.57 11.20 2.56
N VAL A 165 4.44 11.15 3.89
CA VAL A 165 5.38 11.78 4.82
C VAL A 165 6.61 10.91 5.10
N GLY A 166 6.43 9.58 5.20
CA GLY A 166 7.53 8.66 5.53
C GLY A 166 8.70 8.72 4.53
N PRO A 167 8.46 8.63 3.21
CA PRO A 167 9.51 8.80 2.21
C PRO A 167 10.20 10.16 2.26
N THR A 168 9.45 11.23 2.56
CA THR A 168 10.05 12.58 2.74
C THR A 168 11.02 12.59 3.92
N ILE A 169 10.64 11.97 5.04
CA ILE A 169 11.53 11.79 6.19
C ILE A 169 12.79 11.01 5.79
N ALA A 170 12.63 9.89 5.06
CA ALA A 170 13.75 9.08 4.61
C ALA A 170 14.69 9.86 3.67
N GLY A 171 14.12 10.61 2.71
CA GLY A 171 14.86 11.42 1.74
C GLY A 171 15.71 12.52 2.41
N PHE A 172 15.29 13.00 3.59
CA PHE A 172 16.05 13.95 4.39
C PHE A 172 17.03 13.26 5.35
N VAL A 173 16.58 12.24 6.07
CA VAL A 173 17.35 11.55 7.12
C VAL A 173 18.49 10.72 6.54
N TYR A 174 18.26 10.01 5.43
CA TYR A 174 19.24 9.11 4.85
C TYR A 174 20.54 9.83 4.44
N PRO A 175 20.51 10.92 3.65
CA PRO A 175 21.74 11.61 3.22
C PRO A 175 22.42 12.40 4.33
N THR A 176 21.67 12.88 5.34
CA THR A 176 22.21 13.77 6.40
C THR A 176 22.72 13.00 7.61
N LEU A 177 22.00 11.97 8.05
CA LEU A 177 22.24 11.24 9.29
C LEU A 177 22.54 9.75 9.08
N GLY A 178 22.47 9.30 7.84
CA GLY A 178 22.74 7.91 7.45
C GLY A 178 21.58 6.94 7.74
N PRO A 179 21.71 5.69 7.24
CA PRO A 179 20.65 4.67 7.34
C PRO A 179 20.32 4.27 8.78
N ARG A 180 21.32 4.31 9.69
CA ARG A 180 21.15 3.97 11.11
C ARG A 180 20.05 4.80 11.79
N THR A 181 19.95 6.08 11.46
CA THR A 181 18.96 6.98 12.05
C THR A 181 17.54 6.59 11.62
N SER A 182 17.33 6.20 10.37
CA SER A 182 16.04 5.71 9.90
C SER A 182 15.62 4.42 10.64
N PHE A 183 16.55 3.50 10.87
CA PHE A 183 16.28 2.28 11.64
C PHE A 183 15.97 2.60 13.11
N ALA A 184 16.67 3.55 13.72
CA ALA A 184 16.37 4.01 15.09
C ALA A 184 14.97 4.63 15.19
N ILE A 185 14.60 5.50 14.26
CA ILE A 185 13.26 6.12 14.20
C ILE A 185 12.17 5.03 14.16
N TYR A 186 12.33 4.01 13.31
CA TYR A 186 11.35 2.95 13.22
C TYR A 186 11.33 2.06 14.46
N ALA A 187 12.48 1.72 15.03
CA ALA A 187 12.56 0.95 16.28
C ALA A 187 11.82 1.67 17.43
N LEU A 188 12.01 2.98 17.59
CA LEU A 188 11.29 3.79 18.56
C LEU A 188 9.78 3.81 18.30
N ALA A 189 9.39 3.93 17.04
CA ALA A 189 7.98 3.88 16.62
C ALA A 189 7.33 2.52 16.93
N LEU A 190 8.07 1.41 16.75
CA LEU A 190 7.61 0.06 17.12
C LEU A 190 7.45 -0.10 18.63
N CYS A 191 8.39 0.43 19.44
CA CYS A 191 8.27 0.44 20.89
C CYS A 191 7.03 1.24 21.34
N PHE A 192 6.80 2.40 20.74
CA PHE A 192 5.62 3.22 21.03
C PHE A 192 4.32 2.49 20.64
N MET A 193 4.27 1.89 19.44
CA MET A 193 3.11 1.09 19.02
C MET A 193 2.86 -0.09 19.97
N ALA A 194 3.91 -0.80 20.39
CA ALA A 194 3.78 -1.91 21.32
C ALA A 194 3.23 -1.46 22.71
N ALA A 195 3.66 -0.31 23.20
CA ALA A 195 3.12 0.31 24.42
C ALA A 195 1.63 0.66 24.24
N CYS A 196 1.28 1.27 23.11
CA CYS A 196 -0.13 1.55 22.78
C CYS A 196 -0.96 0.27 22.76
N VAL A 197 -0.52 -0.79 22.06
CA VAL A 197 -1.23 -2.07 21.97
C VAL A 197 -1.39 -2.73 23.34
N ARG A 198 -0.38 -2.63 24.22
CA ARG A 198 -0.50 -3.13 25.60
C ARG A 198 -1.56 -2.39 26.43
N SER A 199 -1.79 -1.12 26.13
CA SER A 199 -2.75 -0.29 26.87
C SER A 199 -4.20 -0.35 26.33
N ILE A 200 -4.44 -1.02 25.18
CA ILE A 200 -5.76 -1.15 24.56
C ILE A 200 -6.58 -2.20 25.32
N ARG A 201 -7.83 -1.86 25.61
CA ARG A 201 -8.83 -2.84 26.04
C ARG A 201 -9.51 -3.41 24.79
N THR A 202 -9.40 -4.72 24.57
CA THR A 202 -10.03 -5.41 23.45
C THR A 202 -11.38 -5.95 23.87
N ALA A 203 -12.42 -5.66 23.10
CA ALA A 203 -13.71 -6.35 23.22
C ALA A 203 -13.63 -7.70 22.49
N THR A 204 -14.20 -8.73 23.09
CA THR A 204 -14.45 -10.01 22.40
C THR A 204 -15.66 -9.80 21.48
N VAL A 205 -15.40 -9.61 20.21
CA VAL A 205 -16.45 -9.57 19.21
C VAL A 205 -16.61 -10.99 18.67
N ASP A 206 -17.69 -11.67 19.06
CA ASP A 206 -18.12 -12.88 18.38
C ASP A 206 -18.50 -12.50 16.94
N ARG A 207 -17.59 -12.78 16.02
CA ARG A 207 -17.94 -12.70 14.61
C ARG A 207 -18.67 -13.97 14.23
N PRO A 208 -19.84 -13.87 13.59
CA PRO A 208 -20.42 -15.03 12.93
C PRO A 208 -19.34 -15.63 12.02
N SER A 209 -19.20 -16.95 12.09
CA SER A 209 -18.28 -17.72 11.28
C SER A 209 -18.37 -17.22 9.84
N ARG A 210 -17.25 -16.84 9.24
CA ARG A 210 -17.20 -16.53 7.80
C ARG A 210 -17.92 -17.67 7.10
N THR A 211 -19.05 -17.36 6.49
CA THR A 211 -19.66 -18.26 5.53
C THR A 211 -18.58 -18.49 4.48
N GLU A 212 -18.04 -19.69 4.44
CA GLU A 212 -17.03 -20.08 3.46
C GLU A 212 -17.74 -20.15 2.08
N SER A 213 -17.95 -18.98 1.48
CA SER A 213 -18.19 -18.98 0.05
C SER A 213 -16.88 -19.46 -0.58
N GLY A 214 -16.93 -20.61 -1.22
CA GLY A 214 -15.77 -21.20 -1.86
C GLY A 214 -15.16 -20.21 -2.84
N LEU A 215 -13.84 -20.23 -3.01
CA LEU A 215 -13.15 -19.47 -4.05
C LEU A 215 -13.83 -19.67 -5.43
N ARG A 216 -14.41 -20.83 -5.64
CA ARG A 216 -15.17 -21.20 -6.85
C ARG A 216 -16.39 -20.31 -7.07
N ASP A 217 -17.14 -20.01 -6.01
CA ASP A 217 -18.34 -19.16 -6.08
C ASP A 217 -17.96 -17.71 -6.37
N ALA A 218 -16.86 -17.22 -5.77
CA ALA A 218 -16.33 -15.89 -6.04
C ALA A 218 -15.83 -15.77 -7.50
N VAL A 219 -15.12 -16.77 -8.01
CA VAL A 219 -14.70 -16.83 -9.43
C VAL A 219 -15.90 -16.86 -10.35
N GLY A 220 -16.91 -17.71 -10.06
CA GLY A 220 -18.16 -17.77 -10.83
C GLY A 220 -18.86 -16.41 -10.88
N TYR A 221 -18.95 -15.72 -9.74
CA TYR A 221 -19.52 -14.37 -9.69
C TYR A 221 -18.71 -13.37 -10.53
N VAL A 222 -17.38 -13.37 -10.44
CA VAL A 222 -16.53 -12.45 -11.24
C VAL A 222 -16.74 -12.64 -12.72
N LEU A 223 -16.87 -13.88 -13.19
CA LEU A 223 -17.09 -14.16 -14.60
C LEU A 223 -18.48 -13.76 -15.09
N SER A 224 -19.49 -13.73 -14.19
CA SER A 224 -20.87 -13.34 -14.51
C SER A 224 -21.14 -11.84 -14.33
N ASP A 225 -20.41 -11.16 -13.44
CA ASP A 225 -20.58 -9.74 -13.18
C ASP A 225 -19.71 -8.89 -14.11
N ALA A 226 -20.34 -8.13 -14.99
CA ALA A 226 -19.67 -7.31 -16.01
C ALA A 226 -18.68 -6.29 -15.42
N PHE A 227 -18.97 -5.76 -14.23
CA PHE A 227 -18.06 -4.81 -13.56
C PHE A 227 -16.81 -5.52 -13.04
N SER A 228 -16.97 -6.61 -12.29
CA SER A 228 -15.86 -7.37 -11.72
C SER A 228 -14.99 -8.01 -12.80
N ALA A 229 -15.59 -8.59 -13.85
CA ALA A 229 -14.89 -9.15 -15.00
C ALA A 229 -14.05 -8.12 -15.76
N ARG A 230 -14.42 -6.83 -15.71
CA ARG A 230 -13.66 -5.75 -16.32
C ARG A 230 -12.56 -5.21 -15.44
N TYR A 231 -12.93 -4.83 -14.22
CA TYR A 231 -12.03 -4.01 -13.41
C TYR A 231 -11.01 -4.81 -12.60
N LEU A 232 -11.25 -6.09 -12.29
CA LEU A 232 -10.26 -6.92 -11.62
C LEU A 232 -9.02 -7.21 -12.51
N PRO A 233 -9.15 -7.62 -13.79
CA PRO A 233 -7.99 -7.76 -14.66
C PRO A 233 -7.28 -6.43 -14.95
N ILE A 234 -8.01 -5.34 -15.14
CA ILE A 234 -7.41 -4.00 -15.29
C ILE A 234 -6.60 -3.64 -14.04
N LEU A 235 -7.14 -3.93 -12.85
CA LEU A 235 -6.47 -3.67 -11.59
C LEU A 235 -5.21 -4.53 -11.41
N ALA A 236 -5.24 -5.78 -11.91
CA ALA A 236 -4.06 -6.64 -11.96
C ALA A 236 -2.96 -6.06 -12.87
N CYS A 237 -3.33 -5.56 -14.04
CA CYS A 237 -2.40 -4.85 -14.93
C CYS A 237 -1.83 -3.58 -14.27
N ILE A 238 -2.69 -2.80 -13.58
CA ILE A 238 -2.25 -1.61 -12.83
C ILE A 238 -1.26 -2.01 -11.73
N GLY A 239 -1.56 -3.04 -10.94
CA GLY A 239 -0.67 -3.54 -9.88
C GLY A 239 0.66 -4.01 -10.43
N LEU A 240 0.62 -4.83 -11.48
CA LEU A 240 1.80 -5.43 -12.10
C LEU A 240 2.74 -4.37 -12.72
N PHE A 241 2.20 -3.44 -13.49
CA PHE A 241 3.00 -2.48 -14.23
C PHE A 241 3.08 -1.11 -13.55
N ALA A 242 1.95 -0.46 -13.28
CA ALA A 242 1.98 0.87 -12.70
C ALA A 242 2.36 0.88 -11.20
N GLY A 243 1.90 -0.11 -10.41
CA GLY A 243 2.24 -0.22 -8.99
C GLY A 243 3.72 -0.48 -8.73
N SER A 244 4.41 -1.07 -9.70
CA SER A 244 5.83 -1.42 -9.62
C SER A 244 6.80 -0.24 -9.85
N TYR A 245 6.27 0.97 -10.12
CA TYR A 245 7.08 2.18 -10.31
C TYR A 245 8.07 2.44 -9.16
N GLN A 246 7.76 1.96 -7.94
CA GLN A 246 8.57 2.17 -6.75
C GLN A 246 10.02 1.70 -6.91
N THR A 247 10.25 0.63 -7.67
CA THR A 247 11.59 0.11 -7.97
C THR A 247 12.40 1.09 -8.84
N LEU A 248 11.74 1.86 -9.71
CA LEU A 248 12.43 2.79 -10.60
C LEU A 248 12.69 4.16 -9.98
N VAL A 249 12.04 4.49 -8.86
CA VAL A 249 12.16 5.84 -8.26
C VAL A 249 13.59 6.17 -7.86
N PRO A 250 14.33 5.32 -7.09
CA PRO A 250 15.73 5.62 -6.76
C PRO A 250 16.64 5.71 -7.99
N LEU A 251 16.40 4.86 -8.99
CA LEU A 251 17.18 4.85 -10.23
C LEU A 251 16.95 6.14 -11.05
N LEU A 252 15.68 6.56 -11.19
CA LEU A 252 15.35 7.81 -11.89
C LEU A 252 15.94 9.01 -11.16
N ALA A 253 15.89 9.01 -9.83
CA ALA A 253 16.43 10.06 -9.00
C ALA A 253 17.95 10.18 -9.15
N ASP A 254 18.67 9.07 -9.18
CA ASP A 254 20.12 9.02 -9.34
C ASP A 254 20.57 9.40 -10.76
N GLN A 255 20.05 8.69 -11.76
CA GLN A 255 20.48 8.86 -13.15
C GLN A 255 19.96 10.15 -13.80
N GLY A 256 18.77 10.61 -13.40
CA GLY A 256 18.15 11.79 -13.97
C GLY A 256 18.50 13.10 -13.28
N PHE A 257 18.79 13.06 -11.97
CA PHE A 257 18.91 14.27 -11.14
C PHE A 257 20.19 14.32 -10.29
N HIS A 258 21.01 13.28 -10.34
CA HIS A 258 22.28 13.17 -9.60
C HIS A 258 22.14 13.33 -8.08
N ASP A 259 20.95 13.10 -7.52
CA ASP A 259 20.66 13.11 -6.09
C ASP A 259 19.58 12.08 -5.76
N ALA A 260 20.01 10.83 -5.66
CA ALA A 260 19.12 9.68 -5.44
C ALA A 260 18.25 9.83 -4.19
N ALA A 261 18.83 10.33 -3.09
CA ALA A 261 18.14 10.38 -1.81
C ALA A 261 17.04 11.45 -1.78
N ARG A 262 17.39 12.68 -2.17
CA ARG A 262 16.47 13.83 -2.16
C ARG A 262 15.30 13.60 -3.11
N PHE A 263 15.60 13.28 -4.38
CA PHE A 263 14.53 13.13 -5.38
C PHE A 263 13.70 11.86 -5.18
N THR A 264 14.27 10.78 -4.65
CA THR A 264 13.48 9.63 -4.20
C THR A 264 12.44 10.05 -3.16
N GLY A 265 12.85 10.81 -2.14
CA GLY A 265 11.92 11.34 -1.13
C GLY A 265 10.83 12.23 -1.74
N VAL A 266 11.21 13.16 -2.63
CA VAL A 266 10.27 14.07 -3.31
C VAL A 266 9.27 13.29 -4.18
N PHE A 267 9.72 12.35 -5.00
CA PHE A 267 8.86 11.60 -5.92
C PHE A 267 7.87 10.71 -5.17
N PHE A 268 8.31 10.02 -4.12
CA PHE A 268 7.40 9.27 -3.25
C PHE A 268 6.41 10.18 -2.51
N ALA A 269 6.84 11.35 -2.05
CA ALA A 269 5.96 12.33 -1.41
C ALA A 269 4.89 12.83 -2.37
N CYS A 270 5.24 13.11 -3.62
CA CYS A 270 4.30 13.54 -4.66
C CYS A 270 3.29 12.44 -4.98
N ALA A 271 3.75 11.19 -5.17
CA ALA A 271 2.86 10.05 -5.36
C ALA A 271 1.94 9.83 -4.15
N GLY A 272 2.46 10.01 -2.93
CA GLY A 272 1.68 9.97 -1.69
C GLY A 272 0.63 11.08 -1.61
N ALA A 273 0.98 12.29 -1.99
CA ALA A 273 0.05 13.44 -2.05
C ALA A 273 -1.08 13.18 -3.06
N GLY A 274 -0.76 12.64 -4.23
CA GLY A 274 -1.74 12.20 -5.22
C GLY A 274 -2.68 11.12 -4.65
N SER A 275 -2.13 10.13 -3.96
CA SER A 275 -2.90 9.08 -3.28
C SER A 275 -3.86 9.65 -2.23
N LEU A 276 -3.39 10.60 -1.42
CA LEU A 276 -4.21 11.27 -0.41
C LEU A 276 -5.33 12.08 -1.06
N SER A 277 -5.04 12.82 -2.12
CA SER A 277 -6.05 13.58 -2.87
C SER A 277 -7.13 12.67 -3.45
N ALA A 278 -6.77 11.51 -3.99
CA ALA A 278 -7.74 10.51 -4.46
C ALA A 278 -8.61 9.98 -3.32
N ALA A 279 -8.03 9.68 -2.16
CA ALA A 279 -8.76 9.20 -1.00
C ALA A 279 -9.74 10.25 -0.46
N VAL A 280 -9.33 11.52 -0.39
CA VAL A 280 -10.19 12.65 0.02
C VAL A 280 -11.33 12.84 -0.98
N LEU A 281 -11.06 12.80 -2.28
CA LEU A 281 -12.08 12.90 -3.32
C LEU A 281 -13.13 11.81 -3.19
N LEU A 282 -12.69 10.55 -2.99
CA LEU A 282 -13.60 9.40 -2.86
C LEU A 282 -14.43 9.40 -1.57
N SER A 283 -13.93 10.02 -0.50
CA SER A 283 -14.66 10.18 0.76
C SER A 283 -15.62 11.37 0.75
N SER A 284 -15.54 12.26 -0.24
CA SER A 284 -16.41 13.43 -0.36
C SER A 284 -17.79 13.06 -0.89
N ALA A 285 -18.77 14.01 -0.76
CA ALA A 285 -20.14 13.85 -1.22
C ALA A 285 -20.29 13.64 -2.75
N PHE A 286 -19.24 13.88 -3.53
CA PHE A 286 -19.18 13.57 -4.96
C PHE A 286 -19.07 12.06 -5.27
N GLY A 287 -18.93 11.24 -4.23
CA GLY A 287 -18.55 9.85 -4.23
C GLY A 287 -19.17 8.89 -5.26
N PRO A 288 -20.42 8.41 -5.15
CA PRO A 288 -20.80 7.22 -5.92
C PRO A 288 -21.03 7.43 -7.42
N ARG A 289 -21.56 8.61 -7.83
CA ARG A 289 -21.84 8.89 -9.26
C ARG A 289 -20.60 9.33 -10.02
N ALA A 290 -19.73 10.14 -9.42
CA ALA A 290 -18.46 10.57 -9.99
C ALA A 290 -17.47 9.40 -10.05
N SER A 291 -17.43 8.54 -9.03
CA SER A 291 -16.59 7.34 -8.98
C SER A 291 -16.82 6.43 -10.19
N ARG A 292 -18.06 6.15 -10.57
CA ARG A 292 -18.39 5.28 -11.72
C ARG A 292 -17.88 5.80 -13.07
N ARG A 293 -17.90 7.11 -13.29
CA ARG A 293 -17.38 7.72 -14.53
C ARG A 293 -15.88 7.85 -14.53
N LEU A 294 -15.29 8.28 -13.42
CA LEU A 294 -13.87 8.53 -13.31
C LEU A 294 -13.02 7.24 -13.22
N ILE A 295 -13.60 6.12 -12.75
CA ILE A 295 -12.88 4.84 -12.67
C ILE A 295 -12.41 4.36 -14.05
N ALA A 296 -13.16 4.67 -15.11
CA ALA A 296 -12.78 4.30 -16.48
C ALA A 296 -11.54 5.07 -16.98
N TYR A 297 -11.28 6.25 -16.44
CA TYR A 297 -10.14 7.09 -16.83
C TYR A 297 -8.89 6.82 -15.97
N ALA A 298 -9.03 6.24 -14.78
CA ALA A 298 -7.90 6.00 -13.89
C ALA A 298 -6.77 5.16 -14.52
N PRO A 299 -7.01 4.09 -15.28
CA PRO A 299 -5.94 3.37 -15.96
C PRO A 299 -5.21 4.23 -17.00
N TRP A 300 -5.94 5.06 -17.74
CA TRP A 300 -5.39 5.93 -18.77
C TRP A 300 -4.58 7.08 -18.19
N THR A 301 -4.99 7.63 -17.04
CA THR A 301 -4.17 8.63 -16.34
C THR A 301 -2.88 8.01 -15.80
N ALA A 302 -2.89 6.75 -15.38
CA ALA A 302 -1.67 6.03 -15.03
C ALA A 302 -0.77 5.81 -16.25
N VAL A 303 -1.32 5.42 -17.40
CA VAL A 303 -0.58 5.29 -18.69
C VAL A 303 0.06 6.64 -19.06
N GLY A 304 -0.72 7.72 -19.02
CA GLY A 304 -0.22 9.07 -19.32
C GLY A 304 0.91 9.51 -18.37
N ALA A 305 0.76 9.25 -17.08
CA ALA A 305 1.79 9.56 -16.10
C ALA A 305 3.10 8.78 -16.35
N LEU A 306 3.01 7.48 -16.65
CA LEU A 306 4.17 6.67 -17.01
C LEU A 306 4.82 7.15 -18.31
N ALA A 307 4.04 7.54 -19.31
CA ALA A 307 4.55 8.09 -20.58
C ALA A 307 5.27 9.44 -20.35
N VAL A 308 4.74 10.29 -19.48
CA VAL A 308 5.41 11.55 -19.10
C VAL A 308 6.74 11.26 -18.39
N LEU A 309 6.78 10.29 -17.45
CA LEU A 309 8.03 9.88 -16.78
C LEU A 309 9.06 9.30 -17.74
N ALA A 310 8.62 8.66 -18.83
CA ALA A 310 9.51 8.18 -19.88
C ALA A 310 10.15 9.34 -20.69
N ALA A 311 9.38 10.40 -20.94
CA ALA A 311 9.76 11.51 -21.81
C ALA A 311 10.49 12.65 -21.08
N THR A 312 10.16 12.90 -19.79
CA THR A 312 10.70 14.03 -19.03
C THR A 312 12.12 13.80 -18.53
N THR A 313 12.91 14.88 -18.62
CA THR A 313 14.31 14.92 -18.14
C THR A 313 14.48 15.82 -16.92
N ASP A 314 13.44 16.51 -16.51
CA ASP A 314 13.45 17.50 -15.44
C ASP A 314 12.48 17.18 -14.31
N ALA A 315 12.64 17.85 -13.18
CA ALA A 315 11.78 17.70 -12.01
C ALA A 315 10.39 18.30 -12.26
N ALA A 316 10.27 19.32 -13.10
CA ALA A 316 9.00 20.01 -13.37
C ALA A 316 7.97 19.07 -14.03
N GLY A 317 8.42 18.19 -14.92
CA GLY A 317 7.57 17.16 -15.53
C GLY A 317 7.41 15.92 -14.64
N SER A 318 8.47 15.49 -13.93
CA SER A 318 8.44 14.27 -13.10
C SER A 318 7.53 14.42 -11.88
N ILE A 319 7.54 15.57 -11.20
CA ILE A 319 6.73 15.83 -9.99
C ILE A 319 5.23 15.66 -10.25
N PRO A 320 4.61 16.35 -11.23
CA PRO A 320 3.18 16.16 -11.52
C PRO A 320 2.86 14.75 -12.04
N ALA A 321 3.79 14.11 -12.75
CA ALA A 321 3.59 12.73 -13.21
C ALA A 321 3.54 11.74 -12.04
N PHE A 322 4.41 11.83 -11.04
CA PHE A 322 4.33 11.00 -9.84
C PHE A 322 3.06 11.29 -9.03
N TYR A 323 2.64 12.56 -8.93
CA TYR A 323 1.37 12.91 -8.31
C TYR A 323 0.19 12.25 -9.04
N ALA A 324 0.12 12.37 -10.36
CA ALA A 324 -0.92 11.77 -11.18
C ALA A 324 -0.92 10.23 -11.07
N LEU A 325 0.26 9.60 -11.02
CA LEU A 325 0.41 8.17 -10.85
C LEU A 325 -0.13 7.70 -9.50
N GLY A 326 0.26 8.36 -8.40
CA GLY A 326 -0.25 8.04 -7.07
C GLY A 326 -1.76 8.23 -6.94
N PHE A 327 -2.29 9.32 -7.52
CA PHE A 327 -3.73 9.56 -7.62
C PHE A 327 -4.44 8.42 -8.35
N SER A 328 -3.96 8.07 -9.54
CA SER A 328 -4.56 7.04 -10.40
C SER A 328 -4.60 5.67 -9.74
N LEU A 329 -3.48 5.25 -9.13
CA LEU A 329 -3.36 3.97 -8.44
C LEU A 329 -4.37 3.87 -7.29
N THR A 330 -4.42 4.88 -6.43
CA THR A 330 -5.32 4.88 -5.27
C THR A 330 -6.77 5.00 -5.70
N PHE A 331 -7.06 5.85 -6.70
CA PHE A 331 -8.41 6.02 -7.21
C PHE A 331 -8.93 4.73 -7.83
N ALA A 332 -8.15 4.07 -8.71
CA ALA A 332 -8.51 2.81 -9.34
C ALA A 332 -8.77 1.71 -8.29
N ALA A 333 -7.82 1.51 -7.38
CA ALA A 333 -7.89 0.48 -6.36
C ALA A 333 -9.09 0.69 -5.41
N THR A 334 -9.23 1.90 -4.84
CA THR A 334 -10.29 2.19 -3.86
C THR A 334 -11.67 2.19 -4.50
N SER A 335 -11.84 2.78 -5.70
CA SER A 335 -13.12 2.81 -6.39
C SER A 335 -13.58 1.40 -6.80
N THR A 336 -12.66 0.57 -7.32
CA THR A 336 -12.96 -0.82 -7.69
C THR A 336 -13.40 -1.61 -6.46
N ASN A 337 -12.63 -1.56 -5.37
CA ASN A 337 -12.94 -2.26 -4.13
C ASN A 337 -14.29 -1.84 -3.55
N ALA A 338 -14.54 -0.54 -3.46
CA ALA A 338 -15.80 0.00 -2.92
C ALA A 338 -17.01 -0.36 -3.81
N THR A 339 -16.84 -0.43 -5.11
CA THR A 339 -17.93 -0.78 -6.04
C THR A 339 -18.24 -2.27 -5.96
N ILE A 340 -17.22 -3.14 -6.00
CA ILE A 340 -17.38 -4.58 -5.83
C ILE A 340 -18.11 -4.90 -4.51
N GLN A 341 -17.66 -4.33 -3.39
CA GLN A 341 -18.27 -4.60 -2.08
C GLN A 341 -19.72 -4.12 -1.94
N ARG A 342 -20.11 -3.07 -2.70
CA ARG A 342 -21.50 -2.58 -2.71
C ARG A 342 -22.43 -3.39 -3.58
N GLN A 343 -21.92 -3.96 -4.68
CA GLN A 343 -22.75 -4.66 -5.67
C GLN A 343 -22.82 -6.17 -5.43
N CYS A 344 -21.83 -6.75 -4.72
CA CYS A 344 -21.78 -8.18 -4.53
C CYS A 344 -22.78 -8.68 -3.47
N PRO A 345 -23.37 -9.86 -3.65
CA PRO A 345 -24.13 -10.56 -2.61
C PRO A 345 -23.26 -10.87 -1.39
N GLU A 346 -23.89 -10.92 -0.21
CA GLU A 346 -23.15 -11.11 1.05
C GLU A 346 -22.33 -12.40 1.10
N HIS A 347 -22.88 -13.49 0.55
CA HIS A 347 -22.23 -14.81 0.58
C HIS A 347 -20.93 -14.88 -0.22
N VAL A 348 -20.72 -14.07 -1.29
CA VAL A 348 -19.47 -14.04 -2.08
C VAL A 348 -18.53 -12.90 -1.73
N ARG A 349 -18.96 -11.96 -0.87
CA ARG A 349 -18.19 -10.72 -0.55
C ARG A 349 -16.79 -11.00 -0.05
N GLY A 350 -16.61 -11.98 0.83
CA GLY A 350 -15.30 -12.35 1.37
C GLY A 350 -14.34 -12.87 0.30
N GLY A 351 -14.82 -13.72 -0.61
CA GLY A 351 -14.04 -14.24 -1.74
C GLY A 351 -13.63 -13.13 -2.71
N LEU A 352 -14.56 -12.20 -3.03
CA LEU A 352 -14.29 -11.08 -3.93
C LEU A 352 -13.27 -10.08 -3.37
N VAL A 353 -13.30 -9.79 -2.07
CA VAL A 353 -12.28 -8.96 -1.41
C VAL A 353 -10.92 -9.65 -1.47
N GLY A 354 -10.88 -10.97 -1.33
CA GLY A 354 -9.67 -11.77 -1.52
C GLY A 354 -9.13 -11.66 -2.96
N MET A 355 -10.00 -11.84 -3.96
CA MET A 355 -9.63 -11.72 -5.38
C MET A 355 -9.16 -10.31 -5.74
N TYR A 356 -9.79 -9.26 -5.20
CA TYR A 356 -9.33 -7.88 -5.33
C TYR A 356 -7.90 -7.71 -4.76
N GLY A 357 -7.65 -8.25 -3.57
CA GLY A 357 -6.33 -8.20 -2.94
C GLY A 357 -5.27 -8.91 -3.77
N MET A 358 -5.59 -10.09 -4.32
CA MET A 358 -4.71 -10.84 -5.23
C MET A 358 -4.46 -10.08 -6.55
N ALA A 359 -5.51 -9.50 -7.14
CA ALA A 359 -5.40 -8.76 -8.39
C ALA A 359 -4.51 -7.52 -8.26
N TYR A 360 -4.62 -6.76 -7.18
CA TYR A 360 -3.87 -5.52 -7.01
C TYR A 360 -2.53 -5.74 -6.30
N ASN A 361 -2.56 -6.19 -5.04
CA ASN A 361 -1.34 -6.32 -4.24
C ASN A 361 -0.54 -7.58 -4.61
N GLY A 362 -1.23 -8.65 -5.04
CA GLY A 362 -0.61 -9.91 -5.38
C GLY A 362 0.20 -9.88 -6.67
N THR A 363 -0.11 -8.99 -7.60
CA THR A 363 0.64 -8.85 -8.86
C THR A 363 1.86 -7.95 -8.72
N MET A 364 1.86 -6.99 -7.77
CA MET A 364 2.97 -6.04 -7.57
C MET A 364 4.35 -6.69 -7.40
N PRO A 365 4.54 -7.74 -6.58
CA PRO A 365 5.87 -8.35 -6.40
C PRO A 365 6.46 -8.88 -7.70
N PHE A 366 5.64 -9.47 -8.57
CA PHE A 366 6.08 -9.91 -9.89
C PHE A 366 6.42 -8.72 -10.79
N GLY A 367 5.64 -7.65 -10.69
CA GLY A 367 5.92 -6.39 -11.37
C GLY A 367 7.26 -5.79 -10.98
N TYR A 368 7.64 -5.83 -9.71
CA TYR A 368 8.96 -5.38 -9.26
C TYR A 368 10.09 -6.11 -9.98
N LEU A 369 10.02 -7.46 -10.07
CA LEU A 369 11.03 -8.25 -10.77
C LEU A 369 11.08 -7.93 -12.26
N LEU A 370 9.92 -7.88 -12.93
CA LEU A 370 9.84 -7.58 -14.35
C LEU A 370 10.40 -6.19 -14.66
N VAL A 371 10.00 -5.18 -13.89
CA VAL A 371 10.40 -3.79 -14.10
C VAL A 371 11.88 -3.58 -13.78
N GLY A 372 12.39 -4.24 -12.72
CA GLY A 372 13.80 -4.16 -12.38
C GLY A 372 14.71 -4.79 -13.45
N SER A 373 14.36 -5.99 -13.91
CA SER A 373 15.10 -6.66 -14.99
C SER A 373 15.04 -5.88 -16.31
N ALA A 374 13.86 -5.34 -16.65
CA ALA A 374 13.70 -4.50 -17.83
C ALA A 374 14.55 -3.22 -17.72
N SER A 375 14.66 -2.64 -16.53
CA SER A 375 15.44 -1.42 -16.32
C SER A 375 16.94 -1.63 -16.48
N GLU A 376 17.46 -2.81 -16.15
CA GLU A 376 18.87 -3.14 -16.43
C GLU A 376 19.15 -3.29 -17.92
N ALA A 377 18.19 -3.87 -18.67
CA ALA A 377 18.36 -4.11 -20.10
C ALA A 377 18.10 -2.88 -20.97
N LEU A 378 17.06 -2.10 -20.63
CA LEU A 378 16.55 -1.00 -21.46
C LEU A 378 16.89 0.40 -20.91
N GLY A 379 17.29 0.49 -19.64
CA GLY A 379 17.38 1.74 -18.91
C GLY A 379 16.03 2.21 -18.37
N VAL A 380 16.09 3.13 -17.40
CA VAL A 380 14.91 3.57 -16.60
C VAL A 380 13.80 4.16 -17.47
N ARG A 381 14.15 5.03 -18.41
CA ARG A 381 13.15 5.76 -19.23
C ARG A 381 12.43 4.85 -20.22
N HIS A 382 13.17 4.00 -20.92
CA HIS A 382 12.56 3.02 -21.82
C HIS A 382 11.70 2.02 -21.05
N THR A 383 12.05 1.72 -19.81
CA THR A 383 11.23 0.88 -18.94
C THR A 383 9.92 1.57 -18.58
N PHE A 384 9.91 2.87 -18.25
CA PHE A 384 8.66 3.61 -18.07
C PHE A 384 7.80 3.63 -19.34
N ALA A 385 8.41 3.79 -20.52
CA ALA A 385 7.70 3.73 -21.80
C ALA A 385 7.10 2.33 -22.05
N ALA A 386 7.86 1.27 -21.79
CA ALA A 386 7.38 -0.10 -21.89
C ALA A 386 6.23 -0.38 -20.92
N MET A 387 6.33 0.07 -19.66
CA MET A 387 5.25 -0.05 -18.67
C MET A 387 3.98 0.65 -19.14
N ALA A 388 4.09 1.88 -19.69
CA ALA A 388 2.97 2.62 -20.25
C ALA A 388 2.31 1.85 -21.41
N ALA A 389 3.12 1.36 -22.35
CA ALA A 389 2.65 0.63 -23.53
C ALA A 389 1.95 -0.68 -23.15
N VAL A 390 2.57 -1.50 -22.30
CA VAL A 390 2.01 -2.78 -21.88
C VAL A 390 0.75 -2.59 -21.05
N LEU A 391 0.71 -1.60 -20.15
CA LEU A 391 -0.50 -1.26 -19.42
C LEU A 391 -1.63 -0.82 -20.35
N ALA A 392 -1.34 0.04 -21.34
CA ALA A 392 -2.32 0.47 -22.33
C ALA A 392 -2.85 -0.72 -23.14
N CYS A 393 -1.97 -1.60 -23.63
CA CYS A 393 -2.35 -2.82 -24.34
C CYS A 393 -3.21 -3.74 -23.47
N GLY A 394 -2.85 -3.93 -22.20
CA GLY A 394 -3.64 -4.73 -21.25
C GLY A 394 -5.04 -4.16 -21.04
N VAL A 395 -5.17 -2.86 -20.85
CA VAL A 395 -6.47 -2.18 -20.72
C VAL A 395 -7.31 -2.34 -21.98
N VAL A 396 -6.72 -2.13 -23.16
CA VAL A 396 -7.41 -2.31 -24.46
C VAL A 396 -7.84 -3.75 -24.64
N ALA A 397 -6.96 -4.73 -24.34
CA ALA A 397 -7.26 -6.16 -24.47
C ALA A 397 -8.45 -6.57 -23.60
N VAL A 398 -8.51 -6.11 -22.34
CA VAL A 398 -9.64 -6.38 -21.45
C VAL A 398 -10.94 -5.77 -21.99
N ILE A 399 -10.89 -4.53 -22.48
CA ILE A 399 -12.06 -3.86 -23.05
C ILE A 399 -12.54 -4.57 -24.33
N ALA A 400 -11.62 -4.98 -25.21
CA ALA A 400 -11.92 -5.71 -26.41
C ALA A 400 -12.53 -7.09 -26.11
N TRP A 401 -11.91 -7.85 -25.19
CA TRP A 401 -12.41 -9.15 -24.75
C TRP A 401 -13.87 -9.09 -24.28
N GLN A 402 -14.23 -8.09 -23.49
CA GLN A 402 -15.62 -7.92 -23.04
C GLN A 402 -16.61 -7.62 -24.16
N ARG A 403 -16.19 -6.89 -25.19
CA ARG A 403 -17.04 -6.63 -26.36
C ARG A 403 -17.31 -7.93 -27.15
N PHE A 404 -16.33 -8.82 -27.23
CA PHE A 404 -16.46 -10.10 -27.93
C PHE A 404 -17.27 -11.14 -27.15
N THR A 405 -17.12 -11.20 -25.82
CA THR A 405 -17.80 -12.19 -24.98
C THR A 405 -19.25 -11.85 -24.66
N GLY A 406 -19.73 -10.69 -25.12
CA GLY A 406 -21.15 -10.34 -24.98
C GLY A 406 -21.62 -10.09 -23.55
N THR A 407 -20.69 -9.94 -22.58
CA THR A 407 -21.01 -9.47 -21.22
C THR A 407 -21.48 -8.02 -21.30
N ARG A 408 -22.70 -7.83 -21.80
CA ARG A 408 -23.33 -6.51 -21.89
C ARG A 408 -23.51 -5.98 -20.49
N SER A 409 -22.87 -4.87 -20.21
CA SER A 409 -23.16 -4.00 -19.08
C SER A 409 -24.68 -3.79 -19.03
N GLY A 410 -25.34 -4.44 -18.09
CA GLY A 410 -26.70 -4.08 -17.71
C GLY A 410 -26.67 -2.64 -17.24
N ALA A 411 -26.99 -1.71 -18.13
CA ALA A 411 -27.34 -0.36 -17.79
C ALA A 411 -28.71 -0.43 -17.12
N GLN A 412 -28.75 -0.48 -15.80
CA GLN A 412 -29.86 -0.08 -14.97
C GLN A 412 -29.35 0.80 -13.82
#